data_28523970e59192e1dc60ec057f23895e
#
_entry.id   28523970e59192e1dc60ec057f23895e
#
_cell.length_a   1.000
_cell.length_b   1.000
_cell.length_c   1.000
_cell.angle_alpha   90.00
_cell.angle_beta   90.00
_cell.angle_gamma   90.00
#
_symmetry.space_group_name_H-M   'P 1'
#
loop_
_entity.id
_entity.type
_entity.pdbx_description
1 polymer ?
#
loop_
_entity_poly.entity_id
_entity_poly.type
_entity_poly.pdbx_seq_one_letter_code
_entity_poly.pdbx_strand_id
1 'polypeptide(L)'
;MLKPFILGLRSSQPHAPFMSTEELYSLVGNTGNLAFHYAIGRHIGDTLSVADWGAHPDEIDACGDIAVLPCANQLGPHADLGNLVEKFVNIKAKMVAIGLGAQGDLSGNLPNVPNGTVAWVRSLIDHSPADFPNIGVRGEFTLNVLEGLGISGSAVVLGCPTLFINPSIELGRIISEKVREPSRIAVAAGHHRWRHLAKLEASLTALAKATGGSYIGQSPLEMVKLTRGEAHQLSEEDVAACRDYACPEMSIGEFVDWTARAGNVFFDVPSWMEHYRRFDFVIGTRIHGVMLALQAGVPALCIAHDSRTLELCQTMKVPYVLSKDVVGATSPRL
;
A
#
# COMPACT_ATOMS: atom_id res chain seq x y z
N MET A 1 1.12 22.31 24.72
CA MET A 1 0.45 21.20 23.99
C MET A 1 1.45 20.68 22.98
N LEU A 2 1.73 19.39 22.98
CA LEU A 2 2.68 18.81 22.02
C LEU A 2 2.14 18.98 20.59
N LYS A 3 3.02 19.35 19.65
CA LYS A 3 2.68 19.60 18.25
C LYS A 3 3.09 18.40 17.41
N PRO A 4 2.17 17.48 17.04
CA PRO A 4 2.47 16.37 16.15
C PRO A 4 2.68 16.84 14.70
N PHE A 5 3.47 16.10 13.93
CA PHE A 5 3.64 16.27 12.49
C PHE A 5 3.88 14.92 11.82
N ILE A 6 3.74 14.85 10.50
CA ILE A 6 4.02 13.63 9.74
C ILE A 6 5.46 13.69 9.22
N LEU A 7 6.25 12.67 9.54
CA LEU A 7 7.54 12.44 8.91
C LEU A 7 7.38 11.38 7.82
N GLY A 8 7.16 11.84 6.57
CA GLY A 8 6.82 10.99 5.44
C GLY A 8 6.29 11.77 4.25
N LEU A 9 5.35 11.18 3.52
CA LEU A 9 4.77 11.75 2.31
C LEU A 9 3.52 12.57 2.60
N ARG A 10 3.25 13.58 1.78
CA ARG A 10 1.91 14.18 1.71
C ARG A 10 0.93 13.16 1.14
N SER A 11 -0.21 12.98 1.79
CA SER A 11 -1.23 11.99 1.42
C SER A 11 -2.02 12.33 0.16
N SER A 12 -1.93 13.56 -0.32
CA SER A 12 -2.52 14.05 -1.56
C SER A 12 -1.48 14.85 -2.34
N GLN A 13 -1.53 14.72 -3.66
CA GLN A 13 -0.67 15.44 -4.60
C GLN A 13 -1.53 16.39 -5.45
N PRO A 14 -1.90 17.58 -4.93
CA PRO A 14 -2.83 18.48 -5.61
C PRO A 14 -2.25 19.01 -6.92
N HIS A 15 -0.94 18.98 -7.10
CA HIS A 15 -0.26 19.41 -8.32
C HIS A 15 -0.09 18.26 -9.34
N ALA A 16 -0.59 17.06 -9.06
CA ALA A 16 -0.48 15.90 -9.94
C ALA A 16 -0.90 16.16 -11.40
N PRO A 17 -1.93 16.98 -11.70
CA PRO A 17 -2.28 17.33 -13.09
C PRO A 17 -1.20 18.11 -13.85
N PHE A 18 -0.27 18.73 -13.15
CA PHE A 18 0.76 19.60 -13.72
C PHE A 18 2.18 18.97 -13.68
N MET A 19 2.27 17.74 -13.20
CA MET A 19 3.53 17.01 -13.04
C MET A 19 3.60 15.86 -14.03
N SER A 20 4.81 15.56 -14.49
CA SER A 20 5.07 14.33 -15.23
C SER A 20 4.84 13.10 -14.35
N THR A 21 4.65 11.94 -14.98
CA THR A 21 4.47 10.69 -14.23
C THR A 21 5.75 10.29 -13.49
N GLU A 22 6.91 10.58 -14.05
CA GLU A 22 8.21 10.35 -13.42
C GLU A 22 8.37 11.18 -12.14
N GLU A 23 8.04 12.46 -12.17
CA GLU A 23 8.10 13.33 -10.99
C GLU A 23 7.15 12.84 -9.90
N LEU A 24 5.89 12.55 -10.25
CA LEU A 24 4.91 11.98 -9.30
C LEU A 24 5.37 10.65 -8.73
N TYR A 25 5.89 9.77 -9.59
CA TYR A 25 6.34 8.45 -9.16
C TYR A 25 7.59 8.55 -8.28
N SER A 26 8.49 9.48 -8.53
CA SER A 26 9.65 9.72 -7.68
C SER A 26 9.26 10.21 -6.28
N LEU A 27 8.17 10.97 -6.16
CA LEU A 27 7.65 11.44 -4.88
C LEU A 27 6.91 10.34 -4.10
N VAL A 28 6.11 9.52 -4.79
CA VAL A 28 5.16 8.62 -4.13
C VAL A 28 5.59 7.15 -4.21
N GLY A 29 6.26 6.75 -5.31
CA GLY A 29 6.61 5.38 -5.64
C GLY A 29 5.36 4.52 -5.85
N ASN A 30 4.92 3.85 -4.83
CA ASN A 30 3.69 3.07 -4.84
C ASN A 30 2.51 3.92 -4.32
N THR A 31 1.53 4.23 -5.18
CA THR A 31 0.37 5.06 -4.78
C THR A 31 -0.46 4.44 -3.66
N GLY A 32 -0.41 3.12 -3.47
CA GLY A 32 -1.04 2.45 -2.32
C GLY A 32 -0.51 2.94 -0.97
N ASN A 33 0.71 3.49 -0.92
CA ASN A 33 1.26 4.08 0.30
C ASN A 33 0.50 5.34 0.73
N LEU A 34 -0.10 6.08 -0.18
CA LEU A 34 -0.92 7.24 0.16
C LEU A 34 -2.07 6.88 1.10
N ALA A 35 -2.58 5.65 1.05
CA ALA A 35 -3.71 5.19 1.85
C ALA A 35 -3.44 5.29 3.36
N PHE A 36 -2.31 4.76 3.85
CA PHE A 36 -2.00 4.83 5.28
C PHE A 36 -1.48 6.21 5.70
N HIS A 37 -0.81 6.97 4.82
CA HIS A 37 -0.48 8.36 5.07
C HIS A 37 -1.75 9.20 5.25
N TYR A 38 -2.74 9.04 4.38
CA TYR A 38 -4.04 9.71 4.49
C TYR A 38 -4.77 9.33 5.78
N ALA A 39 -4.81 8.04 6.11
CA ALA A 39 -5.45 7.55 7.32
C ALA A 39 -4.84 8.19 8.57
N ILE A 40 -3.52 8.23 8.68
CA ILE A 40 -2.81 8.86 9.80
C ILE A 40 -3.14 10.36 9.86
N GLY A 41 -3.06 11.08 8.73
CA GLY A 41 -3.41 12.50 8.68
C GLY A 41 -4.83 12.77 9.19
N ARG A 42 -5.80 11.94 8.77
CA ARG A 42 -7.19 12.02 9.24
C ARG A 42 -7.34 11.85 10.76
N HIS A 43 -6.52 10.99 11.38
CA HIS A 43 -6.62 10.70 12.82
C HIS A 43 -5.95 11.73 13.71
N ILE A 44 -4.84 12.32 13.25
CA ILE A 44 -4.09 13.30 14.05
C ILE A 44 -4.33 14.74 13.66
N GLY A 45 -4.96 15.01 12.50
CA GLY A 45 -5.38 16.34 12.03
C GLY A 45 -4.95 16.62 10.60
N ASP A 46 -5.87 17.11 9.79
CA ASP A 46 -5.66 17.37 8.35
C ASP A 46 -4.72 18.55 8.05
N THR A 47 -4.39 19.39 9.05
CA THR A 47 -3.57 20.59 8.90
C THR A 47 -2.12 20.42 9.37
N LEU A 48 -1.69 19.19 9.55
CA LEU A 48 -0.36 18.90 10.07
C LEU A 48 0.76 19.29 9.11
N SER A 49 1.87 19.76 9.70
CA SER A 49 3.13 19.86 8.97
C SER A 49 3.59 18.47 8.50
N VAL A 50 4.23 18.42 7.33
CA VAL A 50 4.82 17.20 6.77
C VAL A 50 6.27 17.49 6.45
N ALA A 51 7.17 16.68 6.98
CA ALA A 51 8.60 16.68 6.63
C ALA A 51 8.93 15.41 5.86
N ASP A 52 9.79 15.51 4.86
CA ASP A 52 10.32 14.35 4.13
C ASP A 52 11.43 13.65 4.93
N TRP A 53 11.58 12.34 4.75
CA TRP A 53 12.69 11.57 5.35
C TRP A 53 14.06 12.05 4.88
N GLY A 54 14.14 12.66 3.71
CA GLY A 54 15.34 13.27 3.12
C GLY A 54 15.73 14.61 3.74
N ALA A 55 14.81 15.31 4.43
CA ALA A 55 15.04 16.65 4.98
C ALA A 55 16.15 16.68 6.04
N HIS A 56 16.74 17.85 6.27
CA HIS A 56 17.72 18.04 7.33
C HIS A 56 17.07 17.92 8.72
N PRO A 57 17.74 17.37 9.76
CA PRO A 57 17.18 17.25 11.10
C PRO A 57 16.56 18.53 11.65
N ASP A 58 17.21 19.69 11.47
CA ASP A 58 16.68 20.99 11.93
C ASP A 58 15.37 21.38 11.23
N GLU A 59 15.19 21.04 9.94
CA GLU A 59 13.96 21.26 9.20
C GLU A 59 12.84 20.35 9.70
N ILE A 60 13.18 19.10 10.04
CA ILE A 60 12.27 18.14 10.64
C ILE A 60 11.80 18.63 12.01
N ASP A 61 12.74 19.02 12.88
CA ASP A 61 12.45 19.54 14.22
C ASP A 61 11.64 20.83 14.21
N ALA A 62 11.79 21.68 13.19
CA ALA A 62 10.98 22.88 13.02
C ALA A 62 9.49 22.58 12.76
N CYS A 63 9.14 21.35 12.35
CA CYS A 63 7.76 20.95 12.09
C CYS A 63 6.95 20.73 13.38
N GLY A 64 7.57 20.27 14.47
CA GLY A 64 6.87 20.00 15.73
C GLY A 64 7.66 19.17 16.74
N ASP A 65 6.96 18.71 17.78
CA ASP A 65 7.56 18.02 18.92
C ASP A 65 7.49 16.48 18.80
N ILE A 66 6.53 15.97 18.03
CA ILE A 66 6.31 14.52 17.81
C ILE A 66 6.20 14.22 16.34
N ALA A 67 7.17 13.49 15.82
CA ALA A 67 7.15 12.93 14.48
C ALA A 67 6.32 11.63 14.45
N VAL A 68 5.26 11.60 13.69
CA VAL A 68 4.52 10.37 13.37
C VAL A 68 5.02 9.83 12.03
N LEU A 69 5.59 8.62 12.05
CA LEU A 69 6.17 7.97 10.90
C LEU A 69 5.20 6.92 10.32
N PRO A 70 4.57 7.19 9.18
CA PRO A 70 3.86 6.16 8.44
C PRO A 70 4.86 5.14 7.91
N CYS A 71 4.74 3.89 8.36
CA CYS A 71 5.64 2.81 7.99
C CYS A 71 4.97 1.82 7.03
N ALA A 72 5.80 1.08 6.31
CA ALA A 72 5.41 0.01 5.41
C ALA A 72 6.15 -1.29 5.78
N ASN A 73 6.65 -2.03 4.79
CA ASN A 73 7.33 -3.29 4.98
C ASN A 73 8.86 -3.14 5.04
N GLN A 74 9.36 -2.30 5.95
CA GLN A 74 10.79 -2.04 6.08
C GLN A 74 11.59 -3.24 6.62
N LEU A 75 10.95 -4.17 7.35
CA LEU A 75 11.65 -5.32 7.91
C LEU A 75 11.76 -6.46 6.88
N GLY A 76 12.84 -6.47 6.13
CA GLY A 76 13.12 -7.50 5.13
C GLY A 76 14.42 -7.24 4.37
N PRO A 77 14.92 -8.23 3.60
CA PRO A 77 16.24 -8.15 2.95
C PRO A 77 16.32 -7.06 1.86
N HIS A 78 15.18 -6.53 1.43
CA HIS A 78 15.05 -5.50 0.39
C HIS A 78 15.26 -4.08 0.90
N ALA A 79 15.33 -3.85 2.21
CA ALA A 79 15.39 -2.51 2.80
C ALA A 79 16.55 -2.43 3.81
N ASP A 80 17.65 -1.77 3.43
CA ASP A 80 18.70 -1.37 4.35
C ASP A 80 18.59 0.14 4.62
N LEU A 81 18.20 0.49 5.83
CA LEU A 81 17.99 1.87 6.30
C LEU A 81 19.17 2.40 7.12
N GLY A 82 20.33 1.75 7.04
CA GLY A 82 21.53 2.16 7.76
C GLY A 82 21.99 3.58 7.47
N ASN A 83 21.77 4.05 6.24
CA ASN A 83 22.08 5.42 5.82
C ASN A 83 21.21 6.50 6.49
N LEU A 84 20.11 6.12 7.13
CA LEU A 84 19.21 7.03 7.85
C LEU A 84 19.55 7.14 9.35
N VAL A 85 20.33 6.21 9.90
CA VAL A 85 20.57 6.11 11.35
C VAL A 85 21.16 7.40 11.90
N GLU A 86 22.24 7.91 11.29
CA GLU A 86 22.89 9.15 11.75
C GLU A 86 21.91 10.34 11.76
N LYS A 87 21.09 10.45 10.72
CA LYS A 87 20.07 11.50 10.63
C LYS A 87 19.05 11.37 11.75
N PHE A 88 18.50 10.17 11.94
CA PHE A 88 17.47 9.94 12.95
C PHE A 88 17.97 10.18 14.37
N VAL A 89 19.21 9.80 14.68
CA VAL A 89 19.84 10.09 15.98
C VAL A 89 19.95 11.59 16.25
N ASN A 90 20.11 12.41 15.22
CA ASN A 90 20.25 13.88 15.34
C ASN A 90 18.90 14.64 15.38
N ILE A 91 17.78 14.00 15.17
CA ILE A 91 16.44 14.59 15.33
C ILE A 91 16.12 14.68 16.81
N LYS A 92 15.56 15.81 17.27
CA LYS A 92 15.17 16.05 18.68
C LYS A 92 13.71 15.69 18.95
N ALA A 93 12.87 15.76 17.92
CA ALA A 93 11.47 15.41 18.02
C ALA A 93 11.30 13.96 18.48
N LYS A 94 10.33 13.71 19.36
CA LYS A 94 9.93 12.35 19.72
C LYS A 94 9.31 11.65 18.53
N MET A 95 9.37 10.30 18.50
CA MET A 95 8.93 9.52 17.33
C MET A 95 7.91 8.45 17.70
N VAL A 96 6.90 8.30 16.83
CA VAL A 96 5.93 7.21 16.86
C VAL A 96 5.82 6.62 15.46
N ALA A 97 6.23 5.36 15.31
CA ALA A 97 6.11 4.64 14.05
C ALA A 97 4.77 3.89 13.97
N ILE A 98 4.05 3.99 12.85
CA ILE A 98 2.74 3.35 12.68
C ILE A 98 2.71 2.51 11.40
N GLY A 99 2.35 1.24 11.55
CA GLY A 99 2.18 0.31 10.43
C GLY A 99 3.49 -0.31 9.93
N LEU A 100 4.51 -0.41 10.82
CA LEU A 100 5.75 -1.15 10.50
C LEU A 100 5.41 -2.61 10.20
N GLY A 101 5.95 -3.13 9.12
CA GLY A 101 5.69 -4.49 8.66
C GLY A 101 6.95 -5.23 8.25
N ALA A 102 6.89 -6.55 8.34
CA ALA A 102 7.90 -7.46 7.83
C ALA A 102 7.44 -8.11 6.52
N GLN A 103 8.39 -8.46 5.66
CA GLN A 103 8.14 -9.12 4.39
C GLN A 103 8.97 -10.39 4.27
N GLY A 104 8.30 -11.53 4.28
CA GLY A 104 8.78 -12.87 3.97
C GLY A 104 7.84 -13.57 2.99
N ASP A 105 8.10 -14.83 2.71
CA ASP A 105 7.20 -15.70 1.97
C ASP A 105 6.04 -16.23 2.84
N LEU A 106 5.21 -17.11 2.28
CA LEU A 106 4.09 -17.73 3.00
C LEU A 106 4.53 -18.93 3.89
N SER A 107 5.81 -19.26 3.96
CA SER A 107 6.30 -20.39 4.78
C SER A 107 6.31 -20.08 6.28
N GLY A 108 6.20 -18.77 6.62
CA GLY A 108 6.28 -18.30 8.01
C GLY A 108 7.71 -18.14 8.54
N ASN A 109 8.73 -18.35 7.72
CA ASN A 109 10.11 -18.10 8.10
C ASN A 109 10.34 -16.61 8.30
N LEU A 110 11.08 -16.27 9.36
CA LEU A 110 11.45 -14.88 9.63
C LEU A 110 12.42 -14.37 8.55
N PRO A 111 12.19 -13.19 7.99
CA PRO A 111 13.07 -12.62 6.99
C PRO A 111 14.40 -12.19 7.59
N ASN A 112 15.46 -12.26 6.79
CA ASN A 112 16.73 -11.63 7.16
C ASN A 112 16.58 -10.09 7.06
N VAL A 113 16.72 -9.40 8.20
CA VAL A 113 16.66 -7.93 8.28
C VAL A 113 18.08 -7.39 8.33
N PRO A 114 18.49 -6.46 7.42
CA PRO A 114 19.82 -5.86 7.46
C PRO A 114 20.13 -5.15 8.78
N ASN A 115 21.38 -5.24 9.23
CA ASN A 115 21.81 -4.60 10.48
C ASN A 115 21.56 -3.09 10.51
N GLY A 116 21.67 -2.41 9.36
CA GLY A 116 21.34 -1.00 9.24
C GLY A 116 19.87 -0.71 9.57
N THR A 117 18.96 -1.56 9.10
CA THR A 117 17.53 -1.44 9.43
C THR A 117 17.26 -1.74 10.92
N VAL A 118 17.96 -2.71 11.51
CA VAL A 118 17.87 -2.98 12.95
C VAL A 118 18.34 -1.76 13.76
N ALA A 119 19.44 -1.13 13.35
CA ALA A 119 19.94 0.08 14.00
C ALA A 119 18.95 1.25 13.85
N TRP A 120 18.32 1.39 12.68
CA TRP A 120 17.27 2.39 12.46
C TRP A 120 16.06 2.16 13.38
N VAL A 121 15.58 0.92 13.53
CA VAL A 121 14.48 0.60 14.48
C VAL A 121 14.87 0.99 15.90
N ARG A 122 16.10 0.69 16.34
CA ARG A 122 16.58 1.08 17.68
C ARG A 122 16.61 2.60 17.86
N SER A 123 17.01 3.36 16.84
CA SER A 123 16.96 4.83 16.91
C SER A 123 15.52 5.36 17.07
N LEU A 124 14.50 4.69 16.51
CA LEU A 124 13.10 5.04 16.78
C LEU A 124 12.72 4.82 18.26
N ILE A 125 13.17 3.72 18.85
CA ILE A 125 12.89 3.38 20.25
C ILE A 125 13.50 4.41 21.19
N ASP A 126 14.72 4.86 20.92
CA ASP A 126 15.43 5.88 21.71
C ASP A 126 14.70 7.25 21.68
N HIS A 127 13.85 7.48 20.69
CA HIS A 127 13.00 8.68 20.55
C HIS A 127 11.58 8.48 21.08
N SER A 128 11.31 7.43 21.86
CA SER A 128 9.97 7.25 22.43
C SER A 128 9.51 8.48 23.22
N PRO A 129 8.25 8.92 23.08
CA PRO A 129 7.72 10.05 23.82
C PRO A 129 7.46 9.74 25.31
N ALA A 130 7.41 8.46 25.68
CA ALA A 130 7.17 7.99 27.05
C ALA A 130 7.66 6.54 27.23
N ASP A 131 7.55 6.00 28.45
CA ASP A 131 7.93 4.62 28.79
C ASP A 131 6.86 3.60 28.34
N PHE A 132 6.42 3.68 27.09
CA PHE A 132 5.49 2.73 26.47
C PHE A 132 5.89 2.46 25.01
N PRO A 133 5.35 1.41 24.37
CA PRO A 133 5.65 1.08 22.98
C PRO A 133 5.33 2.24 22.04
N ASN A 134 6.31 2.65 21.24
CA ASN A 134 6.16 3.71 20.23
C ASN A 134 6.16 3.18 18.79
N ILE A 135 6.16 1.85 18.61
CA ILE A 135 6.13 1.20 17.31
C ILE A 135 4.83 0.40 17.18
N GLY A 136 3.93 0.86 16.33
CA GLY A 136 2.75 0.11 15.91
C GLY A 136 3.09 -0.81 14.74
N VAL A 137 2.96 -2.14 14.92
CA VAL A 137 3.25 -3.12 13.88
C VAL A 137 1.97 -3.64 13.22
N ARG A 138 2.12 -4.21 12.01
CA ARG A 138 1.00 -4.70 11.19
C ARG A 138 0.34 -5.95 11.72
N GLY A 139 1.06 -6.78 12.47
CA GLY A 139 0.52 -8.01 13.03
C GLY A 139 1.56 -8.79 13.82
N GLU A 140 1.17 -10.00 14.24
CA GLU A 140 1.99 -10.89 15.06
C GLU A 140 3.26 -11.36 14.34
N PHE A 141 3.21 -11.59 13.02
CA PHE A 141 4.40 -11.98 12.26
C PHE A 141 5.49 -10.90 12.36
N THR A 142 5.13 -9.65 12.20
CA THR A 142 6.07 -8.52 12.33
C THR A 142 6.57 -8.37 13.76
N LEU A 143 5.70 -8.56 14.77
CA LEU A 143 6.09 -8.55 16.17
C LEU A 143 7.14 -9.64 16.46
N ASN A 144 6.91 -10.87 16.00
CA ASN A 144 7.85 -11.98 16.15
C ASN A 144 9.20 -11.71 15.47
N VAL A 145 9.21 -11.01 14.32
CA VAL A 145 10.47 -10.57 13.69
C VAL A 145 11.25 -9.63 14.59
N LEU A 146 10.59 -8.64 15.20
CA LEU A 146 11.25 -7.72 16.14
C LEU A 146 11.77 -8.44 17.40
N GLU A 147 10.99 -9.35 17.95
CA GLU A 147 11.41 -10.17 19.09
C GLU A 147 12.64 -11.04 18.77
N GLY A 148 12.66 -11.66 17.58
CA GLY A 148 13.81 -12.41 17.07
C GLY A 148 15.08 -11.56 16.88
N LEU A 149 14.92 -10.24 16.71
CA LEU A 149 16.03 -9.26 16.66
C LEU A 149 16.42 -8.70 18.03
N GLY A 150 15.85 -9.22 19.11
CA GLY A 150 16.09 -8.75 20.48
C GLY A 150 15.44 -7.39 20.77
N ILE A 151 14.35 -7.05 20.05
CA ILE A 151 13.55 -5.86 20.23
C ILE A 151 12.19 -6.29 20.79
N SER A 152 12.05 -6.26 22.11
CA SER A 152 10.80 -6.59 22.80
C SER A 152 10.31 -5.41 23.63
N GLY A 153 8.99 -5.34 23.85
CA GLY A 153 8.36 -4.31 24.70
C GLY A 153 8.23 -2.92 24.08
N SER A 154 8.86 -2.66 22.93
CA SER A 154 8.80 -1.36 22.26
C SER A 154 7.79 -1.33 21.10
N ALA A 155 7.16 -2.45 20.81
CA ALA A 155 6.20 -2.61 19.71
C ALA A 155 4.86 -3.19 20.19
N VAL A 156 3.78 -2.81 19.52
CA VAL A 156 2.42 -3.30 19.75
C VAL A 156 1.70 -3.55 18.43
N VAL A 157 0.90 -4.61 18.35
CA VAL A 157 0.11 -4.92 17.17
C VAL A 157 -1.05 -3.93 17.05
N LEU A 158 -1.04 -3.11 15.99
CA LEU A 158 -2.09 -2.14 15.68
C LEU A 158 -2.75 -2.39 14.32
N GLY A 159 -2.12 -3.18 13.45
CA GLY A 159 -2.59 -3.35 12.08
C GLY A 159 -2.19 -2.20 11.16
N CYS A 160 -3.05 -1.88 10.19
CA CYS A 160 -2.83 -0.79 9.25
C CYS A 160 -3.88 0.32 9.44
N PRO A 161 -3.47 1.57 9.56
CA PRO A 161 -4.40 2.69 9.78
C PRO A 161 -5.40 2.89 8.62
N THR A 162 -5.11 2.39 7.43
CA THR A 162 -6.02 2.47 6.26
C THR A 162 -7.43 1.96 6.55
N LEU A 163 -7.60 0.95 7.40
CA LEU A 163 -8.94 0.41 7.75
C LEU A 163 -9.70 1.26 8.78
N PHE A 164 -9.18 2.40 9.18
CA PHE A 164 -9.84 3.34 10.09
C PHE A 164 -10.16 4.69 9.43
N ILE A 165 -10.11 4.78 8.08
CA ILE A 165 -10.43 6.01 7.34
C ILE A 165 -11.92 6.37 7.51
N ASN A 166 -12.81 5.38 7.37
CA ASN A 166 -14.25 5.58 7.50
C ASN A 166 -14.67 5.49 8.99
N PRO A 167 -15.23 6.56 9.57
CA PRO A 167 -15.59 6.58 10.99
C PRO A 167 -16.88 5.80 11.31
N SER A 168 -17.60 5.27 10.31
CA SER A 168 -18.86 4.58 10.53
C SER A 168 -18.67 3.25 11.24
N ILE A 169 -19.27 3.10 12.41
CA ILE A 169 -19.32 1.82 13.14
C ILE A 169 -20.18 0.77 12.41
N GLU A 170 -21.05 1.22 11.51
CA GLU A 170 -21.94 0.37 10.72
C GLU A 170 -21.31 -0.09 9.39
N LEU A 171 -20.04 0.27 9.13
CA LEU A 171 -19.41 0.02 7.83
C LEU A 171 -19.46 -1.45 7.42
N GLY A 172 -19.21 -2.36 8.36
CA GLY A 172 -19.28 -3.81 8.11
C GLY A 172 -20.69 -4.27 7.69
N ARG A 173 -21.73 -3.77 8.34
CA ARG A 173 -23.12 -4.04 7.98
C ARG A 173 -23.47 -3.48 6.60
N ILE A 174 -23.10 -2.23 6.34
CA ILE A 174 -23.30 -1.57 5.03
C ILE A 174 -22.64 -2.38 3.90
N ILE A 175 -21.44 -2.90 4.12
CA ILE A 175 -20.75 -3.75 3.14
C ILE A 175 -21.48 -5.08 2.96
N SER A 176 -21.87 -5.74 4.06
CA SER A 176 -22.53 -7.06 3.98
C SER A 176 -23.87 -7.00 3.24
N GLU A 177 -24.63 -5.91 3.39
CA GLU A 177 -25.89 -5.69 2.68
C GLU A 177 -25.72 -5.48 1.16
N LYS A 178 -24.51 -5.12 0.71
CA LYS A 178 -24.17 -4.93 -0.71
C LYS A 178 -23.60 -6.19 -1.36
N VAL A 179 -23.30 -7.23 -0.59
CA VAL A 179 -22.75 -8.48 -1.14
C VAL A 179 -23.81 -9.14 -2.01
N ARG A 180 -23.53 -9.26 -3.28
CA ARG A 180 -24.34 -9.89 -4.32
C ARG A 180 -23.45 -10.39 -5.44
N GLU A 181 -23.99 -11.10 -6.41
CA GLU A 181 -23.26 -11.40 -7.65
C GLU A 181 -22.86 -10.09 -8.32
N PRO A 182 -21.55 -9.83 -8.50
CA PRO A 182 -21.08 -8.54 -8.97
C PRO A 182 -21.30 -8.40 -10.47
N SER A 183 -21.84 -7.26 -10.90
CA SER A 183 -22.02 -6.88 -12.31
C SER A 183 -20.90 -5.98 -12.82
N ARG A 184 -20.17 -5.31 -11.94
CA ARG A 184 -19.07 -4.41 -12.29
C ARG A 184 -17.93 -4.50 -11.30
N ILE A 185 -16.79 -5.03 -11.75
CA ILE A 185 -15.65 -5.37 -10.90
C ILE A 185 -14.47 -4.43 -11.15
N ALA A 186 -13.90 -3.84 -10.09
CA ALA A 186 -12.60 -3.20 -10.19
C ALA A 186 -11.48 -4.12 -9.68
N VAL A 187 -10.33 -4.08 -10.34
CA VAL A 187 -9.13 -4.85 -9.98
C VAL A 187 -8.09 -3.93 -9.37
N ALA A 188 -7.68 -4.22 -8.13
CA ALA A 188 -6.50 -3.62 -7.52
C ALA A 188 -5.25 -4.32 -8.09
N ALA A 189 -4.72 -3.76 -9.17
CA ALA A 189 -3.73 -4.35 -10.06
C ALA A 189 -2.46 -4.79 -9.36
N GLY A 190 -1.94 -5.95 -9.73
CA GLY A 190 -0.69 -6.52 -9.24
C GLY A 190 0.56 -5.78 -9.73
N HIS A 191 1.68 -6.50 -9.80
CA HIS A 191 2.97 -5.95 -10.24
C HIS A 191 3.57 -6.86 -11.31
N HIS A 192 3.78 -6.38 -12.51
CA HIS A 192 4.19 -7.22 -13.65
C HIS A 192 5.51 -7.98 -13.44
N ARG A 193 6.35 -7.53 -12.52
CA ARG A 193 7.58 -8.26 -12.12
C ARG A 193 7.29 -9.49 -11.24
N TRP A 194 6.08 -9.64 -10.70
CA TRP A 194 5.65 -10.84 -9.96
C TRP A 194 5.15 -11.93 -10.92
N ARG A 195 6.05 -12.44 -11.75
CA ARG A 195 5.74 -13.38 -12.83
C ARG A 195 4.97 -14.63 -12.38
N HIS A 196 5.17 -15.07 -11.15
CA HIS A 196 4.45 -16.21 -10.56
C HIS A 196 2.95 -15.94 -10.38
N LEU A 197 2.52 -14.67 -10.40
CA LEU A 197 1.12 -14.27 -10.31
C LEU A 197 0.49 -13.93 -11.69
N ALA A 198 1.22 -14.05 -12.81
CA ALA A 198 0.74 -13.61 -14.11
C ALA A 198 -0.56 -14.30 -14.55
N LYS A 199 -0.70 -15.62 -14.33
CA LYS A 199 -1.95 -16.35 -14.66
C LYS A 199 -3.14 -15.85 -13.84
N LEU A 200 -2.91 -15.54 -12.57
CA LEU A 200 -3.91 -14.97 -11.69
C LEU A 200 -4.30 -13.57 -12.17
N GLU A 201 -3.34 -12.72 -12.44
CA GLU A 201 -3.60 -11.35 -12.92
C GLU A 201 -4.38 -11.36 -14.25
N ALA A 202 -4.01 -12.22 -15.19
CA ALA A 202 -4.76 -12.39 -16.43
C ALA A 202 -6.22 -12.81 -16.19
N SER A 203 -6.48 -13.63 -15.19
CA SER A 203 -7.86 -13.99 -14.81
C SER A 203 -8.62 -12.80 -14.23
N LEU A 204 -7.97 -11.97 -13.39
CA LEU A 204 -8.58 -10.77 -12.82
C LEU A 204 -8.89 -9.71 -13.88
N THR A 205 -7.97 -9.51 -14.82
CA THR A 205 -8.20 -8.57 -15.94
C THR A 205 -9.32 -9.07 -16.86
N ALA A 206 -9.45 -10.39 -17.06
CA ALA A 206 -10.57 -10.96 -17.80
C ALA A 206 -11.92 -10.66 -17.10
N LEU A 207 -11.99 -10.73 -15.76
CA LEU A 207 -13.17 -10.33 -15.00
C LEU A 207 -13.49 -8.83 -15.18
N ALA A 208 -12.49 -7.95 -15.04
CA ALA A 208 -12.69 -6.52 -15.25
C ALA A 208 -13.21 -6.23 -16.68
N LYS A 209 -12.64 -6.89 -17.70
CA LYS A 209 -13.08 -6.76 -19.10
C LYS A 209 -14.53 -7.23 -19.29
N ALA A 210 -14.88 -8.41 -18.77
CA ALA A 210 -16.20 -9.00 -18.92
C ALA A 210 -17.31 -8.15 -18.26
N THR A 211 -16.96 -7.38 -17.23
CA THR A 211 -17.90 -6.57 -16.45
C THR A 211 -17.84 -5.07 -16.78
N GLY A 212 -17.09 -4.65 -17.79
CA GLY A 212 -16.86 -3.22 -18.07
C GLY A 212 -16.27 -2.49 -16.86
N GLY A 213 -15.41 -3.18 -16.11
CA GLY A 213 -14.81 -2.74 -14.87
C GLY A 213 -13.58 -1.84 -15.07
N SER A 214 -12.75 -1.74 -14.02
CA SER A 214 -11.56 -0.89 -13.98
C SER A 214 -10.34 -1.67 -13.52
N TYR A 215 -9.17 -1.31 -14.03
CA TYR A 215 -7.86 -1.83 -13.65
C TYR A 215 -7.02 -0.72 -13.02
N ILE A 216 -6.76 -0.82 -11.71
CA ILE A 216 -6.19 0.27 -10.95
C ILE A 216 -4.74 -0.01 -10.62
N GLY A 217 -3.86 0.63 -11.40
CA GLY A 217 -2.40 0.57 -11.22
C GLY A 217 -1.94 1.35 -10.00
N GLN A 218 -0.89 0.84 -9.33
CA GLN A 218 -0.28 1.51 -8.17
C GLN A 218 1.24 1.64 -8.31
N SER A 219 1.87 0.66 -8.90
CA SER A 219 3.29 0.55 -9.25
C SER A 219 3.48 -0.72 -10.12
N PRO A 220 4.58 -0.90 -10.81
CA PRO A 220 5.70 0.04 -10.99
C PRO A 220 5.40 1.17 -11.98
N LEU A 221 6.41 2.00 -12.26
CA LEU A 221 6.28 3.18 -13.12
C LEU A 221 5.62 2.87 -14.48
N GLU A 222 6.00 1.77 -15.10
CA GLU A 222 5.49 1.33 -16.41
C GLU A 222 3.96 1.11 -16.36
N MET A 223 3.46 0.44 -15.30
CA MET A 223 2.02 0.26 -15.11
C MET A 223 1.31 1.58 -14.81
N VAL A 224 1.94 2.48 -14.06
CA VAL A 224 1.40 3.82 -13.79
C VAL A 224 1.28 4.63 -15.07
N LYS A 225 2.29 4.62 -15.94
CA LYS A 225 2.25 5.28 -17.27
C LYS A 225 1.15 4.71 -18.15
N LEU A 226 1.03 3.38 -18.24
CA LEU A 226 -0.03 2.73 -18.99
C LEU A 226 -1.43 3.15 -18.51
N THR A 227 -1.66 3.17 -17.20
CA THR A 227 -2.95 3.56 -16.61
C THR A 227 -3.24 5.06 -16.66
N ARG A 228 -2.23 5.89 -16.97
CA ARG A 228 -2.37 7.32 -17.29
C ARG A 228 -2.54 7.59 -18.81
N GLY A 229 -2.52 6.55 -19.64
CA GLY A 229 -2.59 6.70 -21.10
C GLY A 229 -1.29 7.16 -21.77
N GLU A 230 -0.17 6.98 -21.09
CA GLU A 230 1.16 7.43 -21.53
C GLU A 230 2.02 6.30 -22.12
N ALA A 231 1.39 5.30 -22.74
CA ALA A 231 2.10 4.16 -23.36
C ALA A 231 3.20 4.59 -24.37
N HIS A 232 3.01 5.74 -25.04
CA HIS A 232 3.97 6.31 -25.99
C HIS A 232 5.31 6.72 -25.36
N GLN A 233 5.41 6.78 -24.04
CA GLN A 233 6.63 7.09 -23.28
C GLN A 233 7.36 5.83 -22.82
N LEU A 234 6.85 4.64 -23.14
CA LEU A 234 7.45 3.35 -22.76
C LEU A 234 8.13 2.69 -23.96
N SER A 235 9.13 1.86 -23.67
CA SER A 235 9.70 0.97 -24.68
C SER A 235 8.67 -0.12 -25.06
N GLU A 236 8.81 -0.67 -26.28
CA GLU A 236 7.97 -1.80 -26.71
C GLU A 236 8.14 -3.00 -25.77
N GLU A 237 9.35 -3.22 -25.23
CA GLU A 237 9.65 -4.28 -24.29
C GLU A 237 8.89 -4.11 -22.97
N ASP A 238 8.85 -2.88 -22.41
CA ASP A 238 8.12 -2.59 -21.16
C ASP A 238 6.61 -2.78 -21.35
N VAL A 239 6.07 -2.30 -22.47
CA VAL A 239 4.64 -2.49 -22.80
C VAL A 239 4.34 -3.98 -22.97
N ALA A 240 5.18 -4.73 -23.68
CA ALA A 240 5.03 -6.17 -23.85
C ALA A 240 5.10 -6.91 -22.50
N ALA A 241 6.04 -6.54 -21.63
CA ALA A 241 6.17 -7.14 -20.30
C ALA A 241 4.92 -6.92 -19.44
N CYS A 242 4.32 -5.75 -19.48
CA CYS A 242 3.07 -5.44 -18.79
C CYS A 242 1.88 -6.20 -19.39
N ARG A 243 1.80 -6.27 -20.74
CA ARG A 243 0.76 -7.00 -21.45
C ARG A 243 0.83 -8.50 -21.15
N ASP A 244 2.02 -9.11 -21.21
CA ASP A 244 2.22 -10.55 -20.94
C ASP A 244 1.85 -10.94 -19.50
N TYR A 245 1.91 -9.98 -18.59
CA TYR A 245 1.47 -10.16 -17.21
C TYR A 245 -0.04 -10.03 -17.05
N ALA A 246 -0.64 -8.98 -17.60
CA ALA A 246 -2.01 -8.60 -17.32
C ALA A 246 -3.02 -9.14 -18.36
N CYS A 247 -2.67 -9.16 -19.64
CA CYS A 247 -3.58 -9.52 -20.75
C CYS A 247 -2.82 -10.26 -21.86
N PRO A 248 -2.26 -11.46 -21.60
CA PRO A 248 -1.41 -12.17 -22.57
C PRO A 248 -2.13 -12.53 -23.88
N GLU A 249 -3.45 -12.54 -23.89
CA GLU A 249 -4.28 -12.84 -25.07
C GLU A 249 -4.44 -11.66 -26.02
N MET A 250 -4.07 -10.44 -25.61
CA MET A 250 -4.18 -9.22 -26.42
C MET A 250 -2.94 -8.97 -27.26
N SER A 251 -3.11 -8.36 -28.43
CA SER A 251 -2.03 -7.66 -29.10
C SER A 251 -1.55 -6.44 -28.32
N ILE A 252 -0.37 -5.92 -28.61
CA ILE A 252 0.14 -4.70 -27.97
C ILE A 252 -0.83 -3.52 -28.13
N GLY A 253 -1.34 -3.31 -29.34
CA GLY A 253 -2.29 -2.22 -29.62
C GLY A 253 -3.59 -2.35 -28.83
N GLU A 254 -4.19 -3.54 -28.80
CA GLU A 254 -5.40 -3.79 -28.01
C GLU A 254 -5.17 -3.58 -26.51
N PHE A 255 -4.01 -3.97 -26.00
CA PHE A 255 -3.64 -3.77 -24.59
C PHE A 255 -3.49 -2.28 -24.24
N VAL A 256 -2.79 -1.52 -25.08
CA VAL A 256 -2.64 -0.06 -24.91
C VAL A 256 -4.01 0.63 -24.95
N ASP A 257 -4.85 0.30 -25.91
CA ASP A 257 -6.20 0.83 -26.00
C ASP A 257 -7.08 0.46 -24.82
N TRP A 258 -6.92 -0.76 -24.30
CA TRP A 258 -7.67 -1.20 -23.13
C TRP A 258 -7.20 -0.49 -21.86
N THR A 259 -5.88 -0.38 -21.62
CA THR A 259 -5.34 0.33 -20.47
C THR A 259 -5.70 1.82 -20.48
N ALA A 260 -5.73 2.46 -21.65
CA ALA A 260 -6.17 3.86 -21.79
C ALA A 260 -7.65 4.07 -21.42
N ARG A 261 -8.52 3.07 -21.64
CA ARG A 261 -9.96 3.15 -21.34
C ARG A 261 -10.34 2.66 -19.95
N ALA A 262 -9.76 1.55 -19.51
CA ALA A 262 -10.12 0.85 -18.28
C ALA A 262 -9.09 1.06 -17.14
N GLY A 263 -7.88 1.49 -17.50
CA GLY A 263 -6.81 1.78 -16.53
C GLY A 263 -7.05 3.05 -15.76
N ASN A 264 -6.68 3.04 -14.49
CA ASN A 264 -6.72 4.22 -13.62
C ASN A 264 -5.56 4.17 -12.63
N VAL A 265 -5.09 5.33 -12.20
CA VAL A 265 -4.16 5.51 -11.09
C VAL A 265 -4.56 6.74 -10.30
N PHE A 266 -4.36 6.72 -9.00
CA PHE A 266 -4.79 7.81 -8.13
C PHE A 266 -3.63 8.30 -7.27
N PHE A 267 -3.47 9.63 -7.23
CA PHE A 267 -2.54 10.36 -6.38
C PHE A 267 -3.26 11.13 -5.27
N ASP A 268 -4.55 10.81 -5.06
CA ASP A 268 -5.42 11.36 -4.05
C ASP A 268 -6.36 10.26 -3.54
N VAL A 269 -6.37 10.04 -2.23
CA VAL A 269 -7.12 8.92 -1.62
C VAL A 269 -8.64 9.12 -1.66
N PRO A 270 -9.19 10.32 -1.36
CA PRO A 270 -10.62 10.57 -1.52
C PRO A 270 -11.13 10.29 -2.93
N SER A 271 -10.43 10.76 -3.95
CA SER A 271 -10.78 10.51 -5.36
C SER A 271 -10.74 9.01 -5.71
N TRP A 272 -9.78 8.28 -5.16
CA TRP A 272 -9.70 6.84 -5.32
C TRP A 272 -10.89 6.11 -4.68
N MET A 273 -11.22 6.45 -3.45
CA MET A 273 -12.38 5.89 -2.74
C MET A 273 -13.69 6.23 -3.46
N GLU A 274 -13.87 7.45 -3.96
CA GLU A 274 -15.04 7.86 -4.72
C GLU A 274 -15.15 7.10 -6.04
N HIS A 275 -14.04 6.84 -6.73
CA HIS A 275 -14.03 6.00 -7.92
C HIS A 275 -14.51 4.58 -7.63
N TYR A 276 -14.10 3.96 -6.51
CA TYR A 276 -14.52 2.61 -6.13
C TYR A 276 -16.03 2.49 -5.91
N ARG A 277 -16.72 3.54 -5.47
CA ARG A 277 -18.17 3.53 -5.27
C ARG A 277 -18.99 3.27 -6.54
N ARG A 278 -18.34 3.30 -7.70
CA ARG A 278 -18.93 3.00 -9.02
C ARG A 278 -18.93 1.50 -9.35
N PHE A 279 -18.42 0.66 -8.46
CA PHE A 279 -18.26 -0.79 -8.65
C PHE A 279 -19.01 -1.56 -7.56
N ASP A 280 -19.42 -2.77 -7.90
CA ASP A 280 -20.11 -3.67 -6.97
C ASP A 280 -19.11 -4.46 -6.12
N PHE A 281 -17.89 -4.66 -6.65
CA PHE A 281 -16.86 -5.48 -6.01
C PHE A 281 -15.46 -5.04 -6.42
N VAL A 282 -14.53 -5.17 -5.48
CA VAL A 282 -13.11 -4.93 -5.74
C VAL A 282 -12.32 -6.19 -5.37
N ILE A 283 -11.42 -6.62 -6.26
CA ILE A 283 -10.56 -7.78 -6.03
C ILE A 283 -9.12 -7.47 -6.45
N GLY A 284 -8.15 -8.07 -5.79
CA GLY A 284 -6.76 -7.93 -6.26
C GLY A 284 -5.71 -8.36 -5.26
N THR A 285 -4.46 -8.28 -5.69
CA THR A 285 -3.27 -8.66 -4.92
C THR A 285 -2.68 -7.49 -4.13
N ARG A 286 -3.18 -6.26 -4.33
CA ARG A 286 -2.72 -5.03 -3.66
C ARG A 286 -3.62 -4.68 -2.49
N ILE A 287 -3.15 -5.03 -1.27
CA ILE A 287 -3.93 -4.90 -0.04
C ILE A 287 -4.48 -3.48 0.21
N HIS A 288 -3.72 -2.42 -0.02
CA HIS A 288 -4.21 -1.05 0.22
C HIS A 288 -5.33 -0.66 -0.75
N GLY A 289 -5.28 -1.12 -2.02
CA GLY A 289 -6.40 -0.92 -2.95
C GLY A 289 -7.68 -1.61 -2.46
N VAL A 290 -7.56 -2.84 -1.95
CA VAL A 290 -8.69 -3.59 -1.36
C VAL A 290 -9.21 -2.90 -0.08
N MET A 291 -8.30 -2.47 0.82
CA MET A 291 -8.70 -1.75 2.04
C MET A 291 -9.44 -0.44 1.74
N LEU A 292 -9.00 0.32 0.73
CA LEU A 292 -9.68 1.56 0.32
C LEU A 292 -11.08 1.29 -0.22
N ALA A 293 -11.30 0.17 -0.92
CA ALA A 293 -12.63 -0.22 -1.36
C ALA A 293 -13.55 -0.51 -0.17
N LEU A 294 -13.08 -1.29 0.83
CA LEU A 294 -13.82 -1.53 2.06
C LEU A 294 -14.15 -0.21 2.78
N GLN A 295 -13.18 0.71 2.87
CA GLN A 295 -13.40 2.02 3.50
C GLN A 295 -14.37 2.91 2.71
N ALA A 296 -14.50 2.71 1.39
CA ALA A 296 -15.53 3.33 0.56
C ALA A 296 -16.91 2.66 0.69
N GLY A 297 -17.06 1.60 1.50
CA GLY A 297 -18.26 0.84 1.67
C GLY A 297 -18.58 -0.07 0.48
N VAL A 298 -17.56 -0.54 -0.22
CA VAL A 298 -17.64 -1.47 -1.36
C VAL A 298 -17.14 -2.84 -0.93
N PRO A 299 -17.88 -3.93 -1.18
CA PRO A 299 -17.40 -5.28 -0.95
C PRO A 299 -16.08 -5.53 -1.66
N ALA A 300 -15.11 -6.16 -0.97
CA ALA A 300 -13.81 -6.39 -1.56
C ALA A 300 -13.14 -7.66 -1.03
N LEU A 301 -12.27 -8.27 -1.85
CA LEU A 301 -11.53 -9.48 -1.54
C LEU A 301 -10.04 -9.30 -1.87
N CYS A 302 -9.19 -9.60 -0.89
CA CYS A 302 -7.76 -9.61 -1.09
C CYS A 302 -7.26 -10.99 -1.50
N ILE A 303 -6.38 -11.05 -2.49
CA ILE A 303 -5.66 -12.28 -2.81
C ILE A 303 -4.29 -12.20 -2.16
N ALA A 304 -4.14 -12.89 -1.04
CA ALA A 304 -2.91 -12.90 -0.26
C ALA A 304 -1.86 -13.82 -0.91
N HIS A 305 -0.70 -13.25 -1.21
CA HIS A 305 0.37 -13.94 -1.93
C HIS A 305 1.72 -13.93 -1.22
N ASP A 306 1.86 -13.16 -0.16
CA ASP A 306 3.05 -13.07 0.69
C ASP A 306 2.66 -12.95 2.18
N SER A 307 3.63 -13.09 3.09
CA SER A 307 3.41 -13.00 4.54
C SER A 307 2.83 -11.64 4.95
N ARG A 308 3.25 -10.56 4.32
CA ARG A 308 2.81 -9.19 4.59
C ARG A 308 1.32 -9.01 4.30
N THR A 309 0.86 -9.49 3.15
CA THR A 309 -0.55 -9.39 2.73
C THR A 309 -1.41 -10.27 3.63
N LEU A 310 -0.95 -11.50 3.92
CA LEU A 310 -1.64 -12.45 4.79
C LEU A 310 -1.76 -11.92 6.22
N GLU A 311 -0.68 -11.43 6.80
CA GLU A 311 -0.64 -10.84 8.15
C GLU A 311 -1.69 -9.74 8.31
N LEU A 312 -1.73 -8.78 7.37
CA LEU A 312 -2.71 -7.70 7.40
C LEU A 312 -4.15 -8.22 7.27
N CYS A 313 -4.40 -9.18 6.38
CA CYS A 313 -5.72 -9.77 6.24
C CYS A 313 -6.17 -10.44 7.54
N GLN A 314 -5.30 -11.19 8.18
CA GLN A 314 -5.60 -11.88 9.44
C GLN A 314 -5.81 -10.92 10.62
N THR A 315 -4.90 -9.96 10.79
CA THR A 315 -4.94 -8.97 11.88
C THR A 315 -6.16 -8.07 11.75
N MET A 316 -6.41 -7.55 10.55
CA MET A 316 -7.44 -6.54 10.29
C MET A 316 -8.79 -7.15 9.84
N LYS A 317 -8.90 -8.49 9.76
CA LYS A 317 -10.10 -9.20 9.31
C LYS A 317 -10.57 -8.78 7.91
N VAL A 318 -9.62 -8.46 7.03
CA VAL A 318 -9.91 -8.21 5.62
C VAL A 318 -10.29 -9.53 4.96
N PRO A 319 -11.41 -9.62 4.21
CA PRO A 319 -11.74 -10.82 3.44
C PRO A 319 -10.61 -11.19 2.48
N TYR A 320 -10.19 -12.46 2.48
CA TYR A 320 -9.08 -12.89 1.63
C TYR A 320 -9.19 -14.35 1.20
N VAL A 321 -8.49 -14.67 0.12
CA VAL A 321 -8.12 -16.03 -0.31
C VAL A 321 -6.62 -16.10 -0.55
N LEU A 322 -6.03 -17.28 -0.46
CA LEU A 322 -4.62 -17.44 -0.77
C LEU A 322 -4.42 -17.57 -2.29
N SER A 323 -3.38 -16.95 -2.81
CA SER A 323 -3.07 -17.00 -4.26
C SER A 323 -2.93 -18.42 -4.78
N LYS A 324 -2.36 -19.34 -3.98
CA LYS A 324 -2.21 -20.76 -4.32
C LYS A 324 -3.54 -21.49 -4.52
N ASP A 325 -4.62 -21.02 -3.89
CA ASP A 325 -5.93 -21.67 -3.93
C ASP A 325 -6.77 -21.20 -5.15
N VAL A 326 -6.36 -20.10 -5.81
CA VAL A 326 -7.08 -19.52 -6.95
C VAL A 326 -6.28 -19.56 -8.26
N VAL A 327 -4.98 -19.87 -8.22
CA VAL A 327 -4.15 -20.03 -9.42
C VAL A 327 -4.64 -21.21 -10.24
N GLY A 328 -5.07 -20.96 -11.47
CA GLY A 328 -5.63 -21.97 -12.38
C GLY A 328 -7.16 -21.94 -12.50
N ALA A 329 -7.85 -21.09 -11.74
CA ALA A 329 -9.26 -20.81 -12.00
C ALA A 329 -9.40 -20.14 -13.39
N THR A 330 -9.94 -20.89 -14.34
CA THR A 330 -10.07 -20.45 -15.75
C THR A 330 -11.44 -19.85 -16.07
N SER A 331 -12.35 -19.83 -15.09
CA SER A 331 -13.72 -19.34 -15.26
C SER A 331 -13.91 -17.98 -14.59
N PRO A 332 -14.60 -17.03 -15.24
CA PRO A 332 -15.05 -15.80 -14.61
C PRO A 332 -16.16 -16.01 -13.56
N ARG A 333 -16.54 -17.24 -13.27
CA ARG A 333 -17.43 -17.59 -12.16
C ARG A 333 -16.57 -17.82 -10.90
N LEU A 334 -16.64 -16.84 -10.01
CA LEU A 334 -16.15 -16.97 -8.64
C LEU A 334 -17.10 -17.85 -7.83
#